data_3d2fc22f7e5d4f0b35b4ed1275e28a4f
#
_entry.id   3d2fc22f7e5d4f0b35b4ed1275e28a4f
#
_cell.length_a   1.000
_cell.length_b   1.000
_cell.length_c   1.000
_cell.angle_alpha   90.00
_cell.angle_beta   90.00
_cell.angle_gamma   90.00
#
_symmetry.space_group_name_H-M   'P 1'
#
loop_
_entity.id
_entity.type
_entity.pdbx_description
1 polymer ?
#
loop_
_entity_poly.entity_id
_entity_poly.type
_entity_poly.pdbx_seq_one_letter_code
_entity_poly.pdbx_strand_id
1 'polypeptide(L)'
;MNITISLDLPVNFKKSCKALDIRSGTTIQRFINSISIYSFVVTPSKEQCSVASSIFGYYLRNVDGKIKPIANPEKRDMGLYYIRLIVQLTRRKCSRNKKEEIYQKIIDEWYSGLLKINGA
;
A
#
# COMPACT_ATOMS: atom_id res chain seq x y z
N MET A 1 -4.55 -8.37 11.35
CA MET A 1 -5.42 -7.42 12.09
C MET A 1 -6.64 -7.11 11.26
N ASN A 2 -7.82 -7.24 11.82
CA ASN A 2 -9.07 -6.89 11.14
C ASN A 2 -9.55 -5.52 11.62
N ILE A 3 -9.82 -4.65 10.67
CA ILE A 3 -10.37 -3.33 10.94
C ILE A 3 -11.73 -3.25 10.27
N THR A 4 -12.74 -2.81 11.00
CA THR A 4 -14.06 -2.58 10.43
C THR A 4 -14.21 -1.10 10.09
N ILE A 5 -14.55 -0.82 8.84
CA ILE A 5 -14.74 0.55 8.34
C ILE A 5 -16.15 0.66 7.77
N SER A 6 -16.83 1.73 8.13
CA SER A 6 -18.13 2.06 7.55
C SER A 6 -17.90 3.03 6.38
N LEU A 7 -18.42 2.70 5.21
CA LEU A 7 -18.24 3.48 3.99
C LEU A 7 -19.60 3.86 3.39
N ASP A 8 -19.72 5.12 2.96
CA ASP A 8 -20.83 5.57 2.13
C ASP A 8 -20.45 5.38 0.66
N LEU A 9 -21.07 4.40 0.02
CA LEU A 9 -20.76 4.07 -1.37
C LEU A 9 -21.66 4.87 -2.32
N PRO A 10 -21.11 5.38 -3.44
CA PRO A 10 -21.93 6.03 -4.46
C PRO A 10 -23.04 5.10 -4.96
N VAL A 11 -24.22 5.68 -5.22
CA VAL A 11 -25.39 4.91 -5.67
C VAL A 11 -25.08 4.17 -6.97
N ASN A 12 -24.37 4.82 -7.90
CA ASN A 12 -24.02 4.20 -9.19
C ASN A 12 -23.07 3.02 -9.02
N PHE A 13 -22.15 3.08 -8.05
CA PHE A 13 -21.27 1.96 -7.74
C PHE A 13 -22.08 0.76 -7.21
N LYS A 14 -23.01 1.01 -6.28
CA LYS A 14 -23.89 -0.03 -5.74
C LYS A 14 -24.73 -0.67 -6.83
N LYS A 15 -25.31 0.14 -7.72
CA LYS A 15 -26.12 -0.34 -8.86
C LYS A 15 -25.29 -1.20 -9.80
N SER A 16 -24.07 -0.76 -10.12
CA SER A 16 -23.16 -1.51 -10.98
C SER A 16 -22.80 -2.87 -10.40
N CYS A 17 -22.46 -2.90 -9.12
CA CYS A 17 -22.16 -4.16 -8.44
C CYS A 17 -23.35 -5.11 -8.47
N LYS A 18 -24.56 -4.59 -8.22
CA LYS A 18 -25.78 -5.39 -8.25
C LYS A 18 -26.08 -5.91 -9.64
N ALA A 19 -25.91 -5.07 -10.67
CA ALA A 19 -26.10 -5.47 -12.07
C ALA A 19 -25.13 -6.56 -12.49
N LEU A 20 -23.87 -6.50 -12.02
CA LEU A 20 -22.82 -7.48 -12.31
C LEU A 20 -22.87 -8.70 -11.39
N ASP A 21 -23.82 -8.75 -10.46
CA ASP A 21 -23.94 -9.81 -9.45
C ASP A 21 -22.68 -9.99 -8.61
N ILE A 22 -22.07 -8.88 -8.21
CA ILE A 22 -20.90 -8.87 -7.34
C ILE A 22 -21.20 -8.10 -6.05
N ARG A 23 -20.59 -8.52 -4.96
CA ARG A 23 -20.74 -7.84 -3.67
C ARG A 23 -19.82 -6.63 -3.61
N SER A 24 -20.38 -5.48 -3.25
CA SER A 24 -19.61 -4.22 -3.12
C SER A 24 -18.46 -4.37 -2.15
N GLY A 25 -18.70 -4.96 -0.99
CA GLY A 25 -17.67 -5.15 0.04
C GLY A 25 -16.53 -6.04 -0.42
N THR A 26 -16.85 -7.13 -1.10
CA THR A 26 -15.85 -8.06 -1.66
C THR A 26 -15.00 -7.36 -2.71
N THR A 27 -15.63 -6.57 -3.57
CA THR A 27 -14.94 -5.82 -4.62
C THR A 27 -13.96 -4.81 -4.03
N ILE A 28 -14.39 -4.08 -3.03
CA ILE A 28 -13.53 -3.11 -2.32
C ILE A 28 -12.38 -3.82 -1.63
N GLN A 29 -12.66 -4.94 -0.96
CA GLN A 29 -11.63 -5.71 -0.26
C GLN A 29 -10.57 -6.23 -1.24
N ARG A 30 -10.98 -6.71 -2.41
CA ARG A 30 -10.05 -7.14 -3.46
C ARG A 30 -9.20 -6.01 -3.98
N PHE A 31 -9.80 -4.83 -4.16
CA PHE A 31 -9.04 -3.64 -4.58
C PHE A 31 -7.99 -3.27 -3.54
N ILE A 32 -8.37 -3.22 -2.27
CA ILE A 32 -7.45 -2.92 -1.17
C ILE A 32 -6.33 -3.96 -1.10
N ASN A 33 -6.65 -5.23 -1.23
CA ASN A 33 -5.66 -6.32 -1.20
C ASN A 33 -4.68 -6.23 -2.39
N SER A 34 -5.12 -5.64 -3.51
CA SER A 34 -4.27 -5.45 -4.68
C SER A 34 -3.33 -4.26 -4.53
N ILE A 35 -3.64 -3.31 -3.64
CA ILE A 35 -2.76 -2.18 -3.34
C ILE A 35 -1.71 -2.67 -2.35
N SER A 36 -0.54 -3.02 -2.86
CA SER A 36 0.52 -3.55 -2.01
C SER A 36 1.88 -3.28 -2.61
N ILE A 37 2.69 -2.52 -1.89
CA ILE A 37 4.10 -2.35 -2.23
C ILE A 37 4.79 -3.71 -2.23
N TYR A 38 4.41 -4.57 -1.29
CA TYR A 38 4.90 -5.93 -1.21
C TYR A 38 4.65 -6.73 -2.49
N SER A 39 3.41 -6.75 -2.99
CA SER A 39 3.08 -7.44 -4.23
C SER A 39 3.83 -6.87 -5.42
N PHE A 40 4.02 -5.55 -5.45
CA PHE A 40 4.79 -4.89 -6.49
C PHE A 40 6.26 -5.31 -6.45
N VAL A 41 6.84 -5.45 -5.27
CA VAL A 41 8.23 -5.87 -5.07
C VAL A 41 8.42 -7.33 -5.47
N VAL A 42 7.51 -8.20 -5.03
CA VAL A 42 7.65 -9.67 -5.20
C VAL A 42 7.24 -10.13 -6.59
N THR A 43 6.19 -9.54 -7.15
CA THR A 43 5.66 -9.88 -8.47
C THR A 43 5.31 -8.63 -9.26
N PRO A 44 6.33 -7.86 -9.70
CA PRO A 44 6.08 -6.59 -10.37
C PRO A 44 5.35 -6.71 -11.71
N SER A 45 5.33 -7.90 -12.30
CA SER A 45 4.65 -8.17 -13.56
C SER A 45 3.15 -8.48 -13.41
N LYS A 46 2.62 -8.55 -12.20
CA LYS A 46 1.19 -8.76 -11.99
C LYS A 46 0.43 -7.47 -12.30
N GLU A 47 -0.23 -7.47 -13.43
CA GLU A 47 -0.96 -6.34 -13.98
C GLU A 47 -1.97 -5.74 -13.00
N GLN A 48 -2.76 -6.59 -12.33
CA GLN A 48 -3.80 -6.16 -11.41
C GLN A 48 -3.25 -5.38 -10.22
N CYS A 49 -2.16 -5.85 -9.62
CA CYS A 49 -1.51 -5.14 -8.51
C CYS A 49 -0.89 -3.82 -8.97
N SER A 50 -0.32 -3.80 -10.18
CA SER A 50 0.25 -2.58 -10.75
C SER A 50 -0.81 -1.52 -11.01
N VAL A 51 -1.96 -1.90 -11.55
CA VAL A 51 -3.06 -0.97 -11.83
C VAL A 51 -3.62 -0.39 -10.55
N ALA A 52 -3.94 -1.23 -9.56
CA ALA A 52 -4.48 -0.79 -8.28
C ALA A 52 -3.49 0.14 -7.55
N SER A 53 -2.22 -0.21 -7.53
CA SER A 53 -1.18 0.60 -6.90
C SER A 53 -0.97 1.92 -7.63
N SER A 54 -1.07 1.92 -8.96
CA SER A 54 -0.98 3.14 -9.77
C SER A 54 -2.14 4.09 -9.49
N ILE A 55 -3.36 3.56 -9.39
CA ILE A 55 -4.56 4.35 -9.06
C ILE A 55 -4.41 4.94 -7.65
N PHE A 56 -3.96 4.15 -6.69
CA PHE A 56 -3.74 4.60 -5.33
C PHE A 56 -2.68 5.70 -5.29
N GLY A 57 -1.56 5.50 -5.99
CA GLY A 57 -0.50 6.50 -6.08
C GLY A 57 -0.96 7.80 -6.73
N TYR A 58 -1.74 7.69 -7.81
CA TYR A 58 -2.34 8.85 -8.46
C TYR A 58 -3.27 9.60 -7.50
N TYR A 59 -4.12 8.88 -6.80
CA TYR A 59 -5.02 9.46 -5.81
C TYR A 59 -4.26 10.20 -4.71
N LEU A 60 -3.23 9.57 -4.14
CA LEU A 60 -2.40 10.21 -3.11
C LEU A 60 -1.75 11.50 -3.59
N ARG A 61 -1.31 11.54 -4.85
CA ARG A 61 -0.68 12.74 -5.43
C ARG A 61 -1.67 13.86 -5.70
N ASN A 62 -2.93 13.53 -5.90
CA ASN A 62 -3.95 14.48 -6.35
C ASN A 62 -5.04 14.73 -5.31
N VAL A 63 -5.00 14.09 -4.15
CA VAL A 63 -5.95 14.36 -3.06
C VAL A 63 -5.82 15.81 -2.65
N ASP A 64 -6.91 16.57 -2.75
CA ASP A 64 -6.98 17.99 -2.43
C ASP A 64 -5.90 18.82 -3.15
N GLY A 65 -5.38 18.29 -4.26
CA GLY A 65 -4.35 18.97 -5.06
C GLY A 65 -2.98 19.08 -4.41
N LYS A 66 -2.76 18.44 -3.26
CA LYS A 66 -1.48 18.58 -2.55
C LYS A 66 -1.13 17.35 -1.72
N ILE A 67 0.03 16.76 -1.99
CA ILE A 67 0.68 15.91 -1.02
C ILE A 67 1.44 16.83 -0.07
N LYS A 68 1.11 16.79 1.21
CA LYS A 68 1.91 17.49 2.20
C LYS A 68 3.24 16.77 2.35
N PRO A 69 4.39 17.43 2.14
CA PRO A 69 5.67 16.80 2.42
C PRO A 69 5.74 16.40 3.89
N ILE A 70 6.46 15.32 4.18
CA ILE A 70 6.69 14.91 5.56
C ILE A 70 7.48 16.02 6.25
N ALA A 71 6.85 16.69 7.21
CA ALA A 71 7.42 17.85 7.87
C ALA A 71 8.49 17.48 8.91
N ASN A 72 8.38 16.31 9.54
CA ASN A 72 9.32 15.86 10.56
C ASN A 72 10.58 15.30 9.89
N PRO A 73 11.78 15.91 10.13
CA PRO A 73 13.04 15.48 9.52
C PRO A 73 13.40 14.04 9.85
N GLU A 74 13.16 13.58 11.07
CA GLU A 74 13.46 12.20 11.48
C GLU A 74 12.61 11.19 10.71
N LYS A 75 11.32 11.46 10.56
CA LYS A 75 10.41 10.60 9.79
C LYS A 75 10.81 10.57 8.32
N ARG A 76 11.19 11.72 7.77
CA ARG A 76 11.62 11.82 6.38
C ARG A 76 12.89 11.02 6.13
N ASP A 77 13.89 11.18 6.98
CA ASP A 77 15.17 10.48 6.84
C ASP A 77 15.00 8.99 7.02
N MET A 78 14.18 8.58 7.99
CA MET A 78 13.82 7.19 8.20
C MET A 78 13.11 6.62 6.97
N GLY A 79 12.15 7.35 6.41
CA GLY A 79 11.45 6.94 5.19
C GLY A 79 12.39 6.73 4.01
N LEU A 80 13.31 7.66 3.80
CA LEU A 80 14.31 7.53 2.73
C LEU A 80 15.20 6.29 2.94
N TYR A 81 15.61 6.02 4.17
CA TYR A 81 16.44 4.86 4.49
C TYR A 81 15.71 3.55 4.14
N TYR A 82 14.47 3.39 4.60
CA TYR A 82 13.71 2.14 4.37
C TYR A 82 13.25 2.00 2.92
N ILE A 83 12.92 3.10 2.25
CA ILE A 83 12.59 3.06 0.81
C ILE A 83 13.80 2.57 0.01
N ARG A 84 15.00 3.01 0.34
CA ARG A 84 16.22 2.51 -0.31
C ARG A 84 16.38 1.00 -0.13
N LEU A 85 16.11 0.49 1.07
CA LEU A 85 16.16 -0.95 1.32
C LEU A 85 15.14 -1.71 0.47
N ILE A 86 13.93 -1.16 0.34
CA ILE A 86 12.88 -1.76 -0.50
C ILE A 86 13.30 -1.76 -1.97
N VAL A 87 13.84 -0.66 -2.46
CA VAL A 87 14.33 -0.57 -3.84
C VAL A 87 15.45 -1.59 -4.10
N GLN A 88 16.39 -1.72 -3.17
CA GLN A 88 17.45 -2.72 -3.28
C GLN A 88 16.88 -4.13 -3.31
N LEU A 89 15.83 -4.39 -2.50
CA LEU A 89 15.18 -5.69 -2.47
C LEU A 89 14.54 -6.05 -3.82
N THR A 90 13.96 -5.08 -4.53
CA THR A 90 13.37 -5.33 -5.86
C THR A 90 14.40 -5.86 -6.85
N ARG A 91 15.65 -5.45 -6.71
CA ARG A 91 16.76 -5.83 -7.61
C ARG A 91 17.49 -7.08 -7.15
N ARG A 92 17.22 -7.56 -5.96
CA ARG A 92 17.94 -8.70 -5.39
C ARG A 92 17.49 -10.01 -6.04
N LYS A 93 18.45 -10.83 -6.43
CA LYS A 93 18.19 -12.16 -7.00
C LYS A 93 18.03 -13.16 -5.86
N CYS A 94 16.81 -13.41 -5.43
CA CYS A 94 16.50 -14.41 -4.42
C CYS A 94 15.08 -14.91 -4.63
N SER A 95 14.71 -15.98 -3.91
CA SER A 95 13.39 -16.57 -4.02
C SER A 95 12.31 -15.61 -3.54
N ARG A 96 11.08 -15.83 -3.99
CA ARG A 96 9.92 -15.07 -3.55
C ARG A 96 9.75 -15.12 -2.03
N ASN A 97 9.90 -16.30 -1.43
CA ASN A 97 9.77 -16.46 0.01
C ASN A 97 10.82 -15.65 0.77
N LYS A 98 12.04 -15.61 0.24
CA LYS A 98 13.11 -14.80 0.85
C LYS A 98 12.83 -13.32 0.75
N LYS A 99 12.30 -12.85 -0.38
CA LYS A 99 11.88 -11.45 -0.53
C LYS A 99 10.76 -11.10 0.44
N GLU A 100 9.81 -12.01 0.65
CA GLU A 100 8.73 -11.82 1.63
C GLU A 100 9.27 -11.61 3.04
N GLU A 101 10.17 -12.48 3.47
CA GLU A 101 10.83 -12.39 4.76
C GLU A 101 11.52 -11.05 4.97
N ILE A 102 12.34 -10.66 3.99
CA ILE A 102 13.13 -9.42 4.05
C ILE A 102 12.19 -8.21 4.06
N TYR A 103 11.19 -8.19 3.19
CA TYR A 103 10.22 -7.11 3.13
C TYR A 103 9.48 -6.95 4.46
N GLN A 104 9.04 -8.06 5.06
CA GLN A 104 8.32 -8.03 6.33
C GLN A 104 9.20 -7.45 7.44
N LYS A 105 10.47 -7.81 7.48
CA LYS A 105 11.42 -7.22 8.43
C LYS A 105 11.58 -5.72 8.23
N ILE A 106 11.70 -5.28 6.99
CA ILE A 106 11.84 -3.86 6.66
C ILE A 106 10.63 -3.08 7.15
N ILE A 107 9.43 -3.57 6.86
CA ILE A 107 8.19 -2.89 7.24
C ILE A 107 8.02 -2.88 8.76
N ASP A 108 8.30 -3.99 9.43
CA ASP A 108 8.19 -4.08 10.88
C ASP A 108 9.17 -3.13 11.58
N GLU A 109 10.40 -3.05 11.11
CA GLU A 109 11.40 -2.12 11.63
C GLU A 109 10.98 -0.67 11.42
N TRP A 110 10.51 -0.36 10.21
CA TRP A 110 10.07 1.00 9.87
C TRP A 110 8.89 1.41 10.74
N TYR A 111 7.89 0.54 10.85
CA TYR A 111 6.71 0.82 11.68
C TYR A 111 7.08 1.00 13.16
N SER A 112 7.93 0.13 13.68
CA SER A 112 8.42 0.24 15.07
C SER A 112 9.18 1.54 15.29
N GLY A 113 10.00 1.96 14.32
CA GLY A 113 10.71 3.22 14.37
C GLY A 113 9.78 4.42 14.39
N LEU A 114 8.73 4.39 13.57
CA LEU A 114 7.71 5.44 13.54
C LEU A 114 6.96 5.55 14.87
N LEU A 115 6.64 4.43 15.50
CA LEU A 115 5.99 4.41 16.80
C LEU A 115 6.86 5.06 17.88
N LYS A 116 8.16 4.84 17.84
CA LYS A 116 9.11 5.47 18.79
C LYS A 116 9.15 6.98 18.63
N ILE A 117 9.11 7.48 17.40
CA ILE A 117 9.08 8.91 17.13
C ILE A 117 7.76 9.53 17.60
N ASN A 118 6.63 8.86 17.33
CA ASN A 118 5.30 9.38 17.67
C ASN A 118 4.94 9.20 19.13
N GLY A 119 5.42 8.12 19.75
CA GLY A 119 5.03 7.73 21.09
C GLY A 119 6.01 8.16 22.19
N ALA A 120 6.99 8.95 21.82
CA ALA A 120 7.99 9.44 22.78
C ALA A 120 7.40 10.23 23.92
#